data_7423d5074bce1f3f2a8484771af21f7c
#
_entry.id   7423d5074bce1f3f2a8484771af21f7c
#
_cell.length_a   1.000
_cell.length_b   1.000
_cell.length_c   1.000
_cell.angle_alpha   90.00
_cell.angle_beta   90.00
_cell.angle_gamma   90.00
#
_symmetry.space_group_name_H-M   'P 1'
#
loop_
_entity.id
_entity.type
_entity.pdbx_description
1 polymer ?
#
loop_
_entity_poly.entity_id
_entity_poly.type
_entity_poly.pdbx_seq_one_letter_code
_entity_poly.pdbx_strand_id
1 'polypeptide(L)'
;MSGYDRTESELTKQLVKEGMIIHYDDNISLVEKNAALVIYTPAIPVGHSEFNFLKTNGFTIIKRSEALGLITENKLNICVAGTHGKTTTSAMVAHILRDSGFGCNAFLGGIATNYNSNFWSSEKNVCVAEADEYDRSFLKLTPDVAVITAMDADHLDIYGTEKNMQDAFIEFTQRIKPGGLLIHKQELARSKEFKAGKTWTYGARKENADS
;
A
#
# COMPACT_ATOMS: atom_id res chain seq x y z
N MET A 1 17.31 2.84 14.13
CA MET A 1 15.83 2.73 14.10
C MET A 1 15.43 1.78 15.22
N SER A 2 14.38 2.08 15.98
CA SER A 2 13.80 1.21 17.00
C SER A 2 12.33 0.95 16.72
N GLY A 3 11.78 -0.12 17.26
CA GLY A 3 10.38 -0.45 17.06
C GLY A 3 9.84 -1.43 18.09
N TYR A 4 8.52 -1.42 18.21
CA TYR A 4 7.74 -2.38 18.97
C TYR A 4 7.00 -3.34 18.04
N ASP A 5 7.00 -4.60 18.36
CA ASP A 5 6.07 -5.59 17.80
C ASP A 5 5.49 -6.41 18.96
N ARG A 6 4.28 -6.91 18.77
CA ARG A 6 3.62 -7.73 19.80
C ARG A 6 4.29 -9.09 20.00
N THR A 7 4.87 -9.64 18.93
CA THR A 7 5.46 -10.98 18.95
C THR A 7 6.73 -11.05 18.10
N GLU A 8 7.68 -11.85 18.55
CA GLU A 8 8.85 -12.15 17.75
C GLU A 8 8.46 -12.96 16.51
N SER A 9 9.01 -12.60 15.36
CA SER A 9 8.81 -13.25 14.07
C SER A 9 10.12 -13.35 13.30
N GLU A 10 10.17 -14.15 12.25
CA GLU A 10 11.35 -14.20 11.38
C GLU A 10 11.67 -12.82 10.76
N LEU A 11 10.64 -12.03 10.46
CA LEU A 11 10.85 -10.67 9.99
C LEU A 11 11.51 -9.78 11.05
N THR A 12 11.03 -9.80 12.29
CA THR A 12 11.63 -8.99 13.36
C THR A 12 13.05 -9.43 13.67
N LYS A 13 13.36 -10.74 13.62
CA LYS A 13 14.72 -11.26 13.75
C LYS A 13 15.64 -10.77 12.63
N GLN A 14 15.14 -10.71 11.40
CA GLN A 14 15.89 -10.16 10.28
C GLN A 14 16.16 -8.68 10.48
N LEU A 15 15.17 -7.88 10.88
CA LEU A 15 15.34 -6.46 11.14
C LEU A 15 16.37 -6.19 12.25
N VAL A 16 16.41 -7.03 13.30
CA VAL A 16 17.44 -6.96 14.34
C VAL A 16 18.83 -7.25 13.75
N LYS A 17 18.97 -8.25 12.85
CA LYS A 17 20.25 -8.50 12.17
C LYS A 17 20.68 -7.34 11.28
N GLU A 18 19.74 -6.57 10.76
CA GLU A 18 19.98 -5.33 10.00
C GLU A 18 20.30 -4.12 10.90
N GLY A 19 20.38 -4.31 12.21
CA GLY A 19 20.78 -3.28 13.19
C GLY A 19 19.62 -2.48 13.78
N MET A 20 18.38 -2.93 13.64
CA MET A 20 17.23 -2.31 14.30
C MET A 20 17.12 -2.81 15.75
N ILE A 21 16.70 -1.93 16.65
CA ILE A 21 16.40 -2.28 18.05
C ILE A 21 14.91 -2.58 18.14
N ILE A 22 14.53 -3.83 18.35
CA ILE A 22 13.14 -4.25 18.45
C ILE A 22 12.86 -4.82 19.84
N HIS A 23 11.77 -4.41 20.43
CA HIS A 23 11.28 -4.94 21.71
C HIS A 23 9.83 -5.42 21.57
N TYR A 24 9.41 -6.28 22.49
CA TYR A 24 8.12 -6.98 22.44
C TYR A 24 7.26 -6.67 23.68
N ASP A 25 7.77 -5.89 24.61
CA ASP A 25 7.05 -5.45 25.78
C ASP A 25 6.54 -4.02 25.58
N ASP A 26 5.26 -3.78 25.90
CA ASP A 26 4.68 -2.44 25.95
C ASP A 26 5.23 -1.68 27.18
N ASN A 27 6.42 -1.08 27.02
CA ASN A 27 7.16 -0.45 28.10
C ASN A 27 7.76 0.90 27.67
N ILE A 28 7.24 1.97 28.24
CA ILE A 28 7.66 3.36 27.96
C ILE A 28 9.18 3.58 28.11
N SER A 29 9.85 2.80 28.97
CA SER A 29 11.31 2.93 29.14
C SER A 29 12.12 2.50 27.93
N LEU A 30 11.52 1.71 27.01
CA LEU A 30 12.15 1.21 25.79
C LEU A 30 11.92 2.14 24.60
N VAL A 31 11.07 3.15 24.75
CA VAL A 31 10.79 4.13 23.70
C VAL A 31 12.03 4.99 23.41
N GLU A 32 12.40 5.10 22.13
CA GLU A 32 13.45 6.01 21.68
C GLU A 32 13.01 7.47 21.83
N LYS A 33 13.59 8.16 22.82
CA LYS A 33 13.18 9.51 23.22
C LYS A 33 13.55 10.60 22.21
N ASN A 34 14.50 10.31 21.31
CA ASN A 34 14.96 11.24 20.28
C ASN A 34 14.41 10.88 18.89
N ALA A 35 13.33 10.10 18.81
CA ALA A 35 12.73 9.73 17.56
C ALA A 35 12.21 10.98 16.81
N ALA A 36 12.75 11.24 15.63
CA ALA A 36 12.32 12.35 14.78
C ALA A 36 10.93 12.09 14.15
N LEU A 37 10.58 10.82 13.96
CA LEU A 37 9.31 10.39 13.37
C LEU A 37 8.90 9.04 13.95
N VAL A 38 7.64 8.93 14.30
CA VAL A 38 7.01 7.69 14.75
C VAL A 38 6.02 7.23 13.69
N ILE A 39 6.14 5.98 13.25
CA ILE A 39 5.23 5.36 12.28
C ILE A 39 4.43 4.28 12.99
N TYR A 40 3.11 4.31 12.87
CA TYR A 40 2.24 3.32 13.49
C TYR A 40 1.28 2.66 12.50
N THR A 41 0.76 1.50 12.87
CA THR A 41 -0.34 0.82 12.17
C THR A 41 -1.64 0.95 12.95
N PRO A 42 -2.81 0.94 12.31
CA PRO A 42 -4.10 0.95 13.01
C PRO A 42 -4.33 -0.26 13.92
N ALA A 43 -3.52 -1.31 13.78
CA ALA A 43 -3.61 -2.52 14.61
C ALA A 43 -3.15 -2.34 16.07
N ILE A 44 -2.56 -1.19 16.42
CA ILE A 44 -2.17 -0.90 17.81
C ILE A 44 -3.43 -0.84 18.70
N PRO A 45 -3.47 -1.61 19.81
CA PRO A 45 -4.61 -1.61 20.71
C PRO A 45 -4.87 -0.24 21.34
N VAL A 46 -6.15 0.03 21.60
CA VAL A 46 -6.54 1.15 22.46
C VAL A 46 -5.96 0.91 23.85
N GLY A 47 -5.22 1.88 24.38
CA GLY A 47 -4.57 1.76 25.70
C GLY A 47 -3.11 1.34 25.66
N HIS A 48 -2.50 1.15 24.49
CA HIS A 48 -1.06 0.87 24.38
C HIS A 48 -0.23 1.98 25.03
N SER A 49 0.58 1.62 26.03
CA SER A 49 1.25 2.59 26.92
C SER A 49 2.26 3.45 26.17
N GLU A 50 3.10 2.83 25.34
CA GLU A 50 4.09 3.55 24.54
C GLU A 50 3.43 4.50 23.53
N PHE A 51 2.38 4.05 22.84
CA PHE A 51 1.69 4.88 21.86
C PHE A 51 1.00 6.09 22.52
N ASN A 52 0.41 5.90 23.70
CA ASN A 52 -0.17 6.97 24.48
C ASN A 52 0.93 7.95 24.97
N PHE A 53 2.05 7.42 25.46
CA PHE A 53 3.20 8.24 25.83
C PHE A 53 3.70 9.10 24.66
N LEU A 54 3.89 8.52 23.49
CA LEU A 54 4.34 9.24 22.29
C LEU A 54 3.35 10.36 21.90
N LYS A 55 2.05 10.07 21.95
CA LYS A 55 1.00 11.08 21.66
C LYS A 55 1.03 12.25 22.65
N THR A 56 1.15 11.94 23.95
CA THR A 56 1.08 12.97 25.00
C THR A 56 2.35 13.80 25.11
N ASN A 57 3.48 13.30 24.62
CA ASN A 57 4.78 13.99 24.68
C ASN A 57 5.16 14.69 23.36
N GLY A 58 4.21 14.88 22.45
CA GLY A 58 4.39 15.75 21.28
C GLY A 58 5.28 15.18 20.17
N PHE A 59 5.45 13.86 20.10
CA PHE A 59 6.16 13.25 18.98
C PHE A 59 5.40 13.43 17.66
N THR A 60 6.13 13.57 16.56
CA THR A 60 5.53 13.53 15.21
C THR A 60 5.14 12.10 14.89
N ILE A 61 3.83 11.85 14.78
CA ILE A 61 3.28 10.50 14.59
C ILE A 61 2.47 10.47 13.29
N ILE A 62 2.78 9.53 12.42
CA ILE A 62 2.06 9.31 11.16
C ILE A 62 1.65 7.84 10.99
N LYS A 63 0.60 7.61 10.22
CA LYS A 63 0.22 6.24 9.83
C LYS A 63 1.22 5.63 8.85
N ARG A 64 1.35 4.31 8.85
CA ARG A 64 2.16 3.57 7.87
C ARG A 64 1.80 3.93 6.42
N SER A 65 0.52 4.12 6.12
CA SER A 65 0.06 4.54 4.78
C SER A 65 0.53 5.95 4.41
N GLU A 66 0.61 6.87 5.36
CA GLU A 66 1.14 8.22 5.14
C GLU A 66 2.66 8.18 4.91
N ALA A 67 3.37 7.35 5.70
CA ALA A 67 4.80 7.12 5.48
C ALA A 67 5.08 6.55 4.08
N LEU A 68 4.27 5.59 3.61
CA LEU A 68 4.38 5.04 2.27
C LEU A 68 4.15 6.13 1.21
N GLY A 69 3.15 6.99 1.40
CA GLY A 69 2.89 8.14 0.54
C GLY A 69 4.13 9.05 0.42
N LEU A 70 4.74 9.42 1.56
CA LEU A 70 5.96 10.25 1.59
C LEU A 70 7.16 9.58 0.90
N ILE A 71 7.39 8.29 1.15
CA ILE A 71 8.50 7.53 0.53
C ILE A 71 8.36 7.47 -0.99
N THR A 72 7.13 7.43 -1.49
CA THR A 72 6.83 7.25 -2.91
C THR A 72 6.58 8.56 -3.65
N GLU A 73 6.40 9.69 -2.97
CA GLU A 73 5.96 10.97 -3.55
C GLU A 73 6.78 11.41 -4.77
N ASN A 74 8.12 11.29 -4.67
CA ASN A 74 9.05 11.71 -5.72
C ASN A 74 9.52 10.56 -6.63
N LYS A 75 8.79 9.46 -6.66
CA LYS A 75 9.08 8.29 -7.50
C LYS A 75 8.06 8.17 -8.63
N LEU A 76 8.43 7.44 -9.67
CA LEU A 76 7.46 6.92 -10.63
C LEU A 76 6.67 5.81 -9.92
N ASN A 77 5.43 6.10 -9.59
CA ASN A 77 4.58 5.22 -8.81
C ASN A 77 3.63 4.40 -9.67
N ILE A 78 3.72 3.09 -9.55
CA ILE A 78 2.77 2.12 -10.09
C ILE A 78 1.96 1.57 -8.91
N CYS A 79 0.71 1.97 -8.80
CA CYS A 79 -0.15 1.61 -7.69
C CYS A 79 -1.27 0.67 -8.16
N VAL A 80 -1.38 -0.50 -7.51
CA VAL A 80 -2.38 -1.50 -7.85
C VAL A 80 -3.44 -1.56 -6.77
N ALA A 81 -4.64 -1.11 -7.10
CA ALA A 81 -5.83 -1.12 -6.26
C ALA A 81 -6.87 -2.13 -6.73
N GLY A 82 -7.87 -2.40 -5.89
CA GLY A 82 -9.01 -3.25 -6.21
C GLY A 82 -9.33 -4.23 -5.10
N THR A 83 -10.58 -4.60 -4.96
CA THR A 83 -11.03 -5.52 -3.92
C THR A 83 -10.40 -6.92 -4.04
N HIS A 84 -10.04 -7.34 -5.25
CA HIS A 84 -9.38 -8.62 -5.53
C HIS A 84 -8.22 -8.45 -6.52
N GLY A 85 -7.18 -9.29 -6.40
CA GLY A 85 -6.08 -9.36 -7.34
C GLY A 85 -4.98 -8.31 -7.16
N LYS A 86 -5.04 -7.44 -6.15
CA LYS A 86 -4.00 -6.44 -5.83
C LYS A 86 -2.62 -7.07 -5.69
N THR A 87 -2.46 -7.98 -4.72
CA THR A 87 -1.18 -8.62 -4.39
C THR A 87 -0.59 -9.37 -5.58
N THR A 88 -1.42 -10.15 -6.27
CA THR A 88 -0.96 -10.91 -7.46
C THR A 88 -0.47 -9.96 -8.55
N THR A 89 -1.25 -8.94 -8.88
CA THR A 89 -0.90 -8.00 -9.96
C THR A 89 0.32 -7.16 -9.59
N SER A 90 0.39 -6.62 -8.38
CA SER A 90 1.55 -5.84 -7.92
C SER A 90 2.82 -6.68 -7.87
N ALA A 91 2.73 -7.95 -7.39
CA ALA A 91 3.86 -8.87 -7.38
C ALA A 91 4.35 -9.21 -8.80
N MET A 92 3.44 -9.42 -9.76
CA MET A 92 3.80 -9.67 -11.17
C MET A 92 4.48 -8.46 -11.79
N VAL A 93 3.95 -7.26 -11.61
CA VAL A 93 4.57 -6.02 -12.13
C VAL A 93 5.96 -5.81 -11.52
N ALA A 94 6.07 -5.96 -10.22
CA ALA A 94 7.34 -5.80 -9.51
C ALA A 94 8.36 -6.86 -9.92
N HIS A 95 7.92 -8.11 -10.14
CA HIS A 95 8.76 -9.19 -10.65
C HIS A 95 9.30 -8.87 -12.06
N ILE A 96 8.44 -8.47 -12.98
CA ILE A 96 8.84 -8.14 -14.35
C ILE A 96 9.88 -7.01 -14.36
N LEU A 97 9.65 -5.95 -13.57
CA LEU A 97 10.60 -4.84 -13.49
C LEU A 97 11.93 -5.25 -12.86
N ARG A 98 11.92 -6.12 -11.86
CA ARG A 98 13.13 -6.61 -11.22
C ARG A 98 13.89 -7.59 -12.11
N ASP A 99 13.21 -8.56 -12.69
CA ASP A 99 13.82 -9.64 -13.48
C ASP A 99 14.37 -9.14 -14.83
N SER A 100 13.74 -8.13 -15.42
CA SER A 100 14.25 -7.46 -16.64
C SER A 100 15.52 -6.64 -16.42
N GLY A 101 15.98 -6.48 -15.17
CA GLY A 101 17.11 -5.62 -14.82
C GLY A 101 16.78 -4.13 -14.79
N PHE A 102 15.53 -3.72 -15.08
CA PHE A 102 15.11 -2.33 -14.96
C PHE A 102 15.13 -1.88 -13.48
N GLY A 103 14.61 -2.72 -12.58
CA GLY A 103 14.58 -2.50 -11.15
C GLY A 103 13.41 -1.64 -10.66
N CYS A 104 12.96 -1.93 -9.45
CA CYS A 104 11.95 -1.12 -8.74
C CYS A 104 12.05 -1.33 -7.22
N ASN A 105 11.55 -0.38 -6.46
CA ASN A 105 11.18 -0.58 -5.06
C ASN A 105 9.79 -1.22 -5.04
N ALA A 106 9.56 -2.22 -4.21
CA ALA A 106 8.26 -2.89 -4.13
C ALA A 106 7.73 -2.91 -2.70
N PHE A 107 6.44 -2.58 -2.56
CA PHE A 107 5.67 -2.65 -1.32
C PHE A 107 4.41 -3.47 -1.61
N LEU A 108 4.42 -4.73 -1.20
CA LEU A 108 3.38 -5.70 -1.52
C LEU A 108 2.59 -6.07 -0.26
N GLY A 109 1.32 -6.42 -0.42
CA GLY A 109 0.47 -6.86 0.68
C GLY A 109 0.73 -8.30 1.15
N GLY A 110 1.43 -9.11 0.34
CA GLY A 110 1.77 -10.49 0.65
C GLY A 110 3.18 -10.86 0.18
N ILE A 111 3.71 -11.96 0.71
CA ILE A 111 5.04 -12.45 0.38
C ILE A 111 5.07 -12.94 -1.07
N ALA A 112 5.93 -12.36 -1.89
CA ALA A 112 6.26 -12.88 -3.21
C ALA A 112 7.17 -14.10 -3.06
N THR A 113 6.67 -15.28 -3.42
CA THR A 113 7.35 -16.56 -3.18
C THR A 113 8.72 -16.64 -3.83
N ASN A 114 8.89 -16.03 -5.01
CA ASN A 114 10.16 -15.97 -5.74
C ASN A 114 11.28 -15.26 -4.95
N TYR A 115 10.92 -14.40 -4.02
CA TYR A 115 11.85 -13.55 -3.28
C TYR A 115 11.77 -13.74 -1.77
N ASN A 116 10.83 -14.55 -1.31
CA ASN A 116 10.52 -14.75 0.11
C ASN A 116 10.38 -13.41 0.88
N SER A 117 9.80 -12.41 0.24
CA SER A 117 9.65 -11.06 0.78
C SER A 117 8.44 -10.37 0.19
N ASN A 118 7.87 -9.45 0.94
CA ASN A 118 6.84 -8.52 0.48
C ASN A 118 7.39 -7.09 0.27
N PHE A 119 8.70 -6.94 0.43
CA PHE A 119 9.42 -5.68 0.24
C PHE A 119 10.79 -5.93 -0.35
N TRP A 120 11.21 -5.09 -1.28
CA TRP A 120 12.62 -4.90 -1.66
C TRP A 120 12.87 -3.49 -2.13
N SER A 121 14.11 -3.05 -1.98
CA SER A 121 14.58 -1.73 -2.42
C SER A 121 15.41 -1.82 -3.69
N SER A 122 15.48 -0.71 -4.39
CA SER A 122 16.31 -0.50 -5.58
C SER A 122 16.77 0.96 -5.61
N GLU A 123 17.90 1.21 -6.21
CA GLU A 123 18.38 2.58 -6.50
C GLU A 123 17.53 3.27 -7.58
N LYS A 124 16.70 2.54 -8.29
CA LYS A 124 15.81 3.09 -9.32
C LYS A 124 14.69 3.91 -8.70
N ASN A 125 14.41 5.04 -9.35
CA ASN A 125 13.34 5.94 -8.92
C ASN A 125 11.95 5.45 -9.37
N VAL A 126 11.69 4.16 -9.22
CA VAL A 126 10.42 3.48 -9.55
C VAL A 126 9.92 2.74 -8.32
N CYS A 127 8.64 2.83 -8.07
CA CYS A 127 7.97 2.15 -6.97
C CYS A 127 6.73 1.40 -7.48
N VAL A 128 6.61 0.15 -7.09
CA VAL A 128 5.38 -0.64 -7.21
C VAL A 128 4.77 -0.79 -5.83
N ALA A 129 3.57 -0.31 -5.65
CA ALA A 129 2.87 -0.38 -4.36
C ALA A 129 1.50 -1.03 -4.52
N GLU A 130 1.19 -1.95 -3.62
CA GLU A 130 -0.18 -2.37 -3.41
C GLU A 130 -0.96 -1.24 -2.74
N ALA A 131 -1.99 -0.76 -3.42
CA ALA A 131 -2.83 0.35 -2.99
C ALA A 131 -4.07 -0.22 -2.28
N ASP A 132 -3.92 -0.42 -0.97
CA ASP A 132 -4.95 -1.04 -0.14
C ASP A 132 -6.08 -0.05 0.14
N GLU A 133 -7.31 -0.42 -0.21
CA GLU A 133 -8.52 0.35 0.03
C GLU A 133 -8.96 0.32 1.50
N TYR A 134 -8.50 -0.65 2.28
CA TYR A 134 -8.82 -0.72 3.70
C TYR A 134 -8.44 0.59 4.42
N ASP A 135 -9.31 1.12 5.26
CA ASP A 135 -9.14 2.41 5.96
C ASP A 135 -8.80 3.58 5.00
N ARG A 136 -9.16 3.47 3.72
CA ARG A 136 -8.86 4.46 2.68
C ARG A 136 -7.35 4.77 2.53
N SER A 137 -6.49 3.84 2.92
CA SER A 137 -5.03 4.00 2.90
C SER A 137 -4.49 4.34 1.51
N PHE A 138 -5.08 3.79 0.45
CA PHE A 138 -4.67 4.06 -0.93
C PHE A 138 -4.79 5.53 -1.35
N LEU A 139 -5.63 6.32 -0.68
CA LEU A 139 -5.77 7.77 -0.94
C LEU A 139 -4.56 8.59 -0.49
N LYS A 140 -3.59 7.99 0.17
CA LYS A 140 -2.31 8.63 0.51
C LYS A 140 -1.27 8.51 -0.61
N LEU A 141 -1.55 7.70 -1.63
CA LEU A 141 -0.67 7.50 -2.77
C LEU A 141 -0.99 8.46 -3.91
N THR A 142 0.05 8.82 -4.68
CA THR A 142 -0.07 9.67 -5.88
C THR A 142 0.54 8.91 -7.07
N PRO A 143 -0.25 8.07 -7.77
CA PRO A 143 0.27 7.23 -8.83
C PRO A 143 0.57 7.99 -10.13
N ASP A 144 1.65 7.60 -10.81
CA ASP A 144 1.85 7.87 -12.23
C ASP A 144 1.10 6.85 -13.09
N VAL A 145 1.04 5.60 -12.60
CA VAL A 145 0.22 4.53 -13.19
C VAL A 145 -0.64 3.92 -12.09
N ALA A 146 -1.95 4.02 -12.23
CA ALA A 146 -2.90 3.35 -11.36
C ALA A 146 -3.52 2.13 -12.07
N VAL A 147 -3.65 1.02 -11.37
CA VAL A 147 -4.36 -0.17 -11.84
C VAL A 147 -5.54 -0.41 -10.92
N ILE A 148 -6.74 -0.64 -11.47
CA ILE A 148 -7.93 -1.07 -10.69
C ILE A 148 -8.38 -2.43 -11.22
N THR A 149 -8.25 -3.44 -10.39
CA THR A 149 -8.49 -4.84 -10.77
C THR A 149 -9.93 -5.29 -10.55
N ALA A 150 -10.57 -4.80 -9.50
CA ALA A 150 -11.95 -5.12 -9.13
C ALA A 150 -12.52 -4.04 -8.20
N MET A 151 -13.83 -3.93 -8.13
CA MET A 151 -14.57 -3.00 -7.26
C MET A 151 -15.83 -3.65 -6.69
N ASP A 152 -15.75 -4.94 -6.36
CA ASP A 152 -16.87 -5.64 -5.73
C ASP A 152 -17.02 -5.17 -4.28
N ALA A 153 -18.24 -5.28 -3.73
CA ALA A 153 -18.52 -4.86 -2.37
C ALA A 153 -17.66 -5.62 -1.35
N ASP A 154 -16.77 -4.92 -0.69
CA ASP A 154 -15.89 -5.43 0.35
C ASP A 154 -15.69 -4.37 1.44
N HIS A 155 -15.21 -4.78 2.62
CA HIS A 155 -14.94 -3.87 3.75
C HIS A 155 -16.10 -2.93 4.09
N LEU A 156 -17.35 -3.45 4.05
CA LEU A 156 -18.56 -2.66 4.33
C LEU A 156 -18.64 -2.20 5.79
N ASP A 157 -17.92 -2.83 6.69
CA ASP A 157 -17.71 -2.38 8.08
C ASP A 157 -16.98 -1.01 8.14
N ILE A 158 -16.11 -0.73 7.17
CA ILE A 158 -15.37 0.54 7.04
C ILE A 158 -16.14 1.55 6.20
N TYR A 159 -16.68 1.12 5.06
CA TYR A 159 -17.32 2.01 4.09
C TYR A 159 -18.81 2.25 4.36
N GLY A 160 -19.47 1.38 5.10
CA GLY A 160 -20.90 1.40 5.36
C GLY A 160 -21.75 0.98 4.17
N THR A 161 -21.40 1.40 2.96
CA THR A 161 -22.13 1.06 1.73
C THR A 161 -21.17 0.81 0.56
N GLU A 162 -21.61 -0.02 -0.40
CA GLU A 162 -20.89 -0.23 -1.65
C GLU A 162 -20.65 1.09 -2.40
N LYS A 163 -21.65 1.99 -2.39
CA LYS A 163 -21.52 3.30 -3.03
C LYS A 163 -20.34 4.09 -2.45
N ASN A 164 -20.19 4.14 -1.12
CA ASN A 164 -19.10 4.85 -0.47
C ASN A 164 -17.73 4.25 -0.82
N MET A 165 -17.66 2.92 -0.96
CA MET A 165 -16.44 2.25 -1.41
C MET A 165 -16.12 2.64 -2.86
N GLN A 166 -17.10 2.59 -3.76
CA GLN A 166 -16.92 3.02 -5.14
C GLN A 166 -16.53 4.50 -5.23
N ASP A 167 -17.11 5.38 -4.40
CA ASP A 167 -16.73 6.80 -4.31
C ASP A 167 -15.24 6.94 -3.94
N ALA A 168 -14.72 6.10 -3.03
CA ALA A 168 -13.30 6.11 -2.68
C ALA A 168 -12.39 5.65 -3.84
N PHE A 169 -12.79 4.68 -4.64
CA PHE A 169 -12.05 4.32 -5.86
C PHE A 169 -12.08 5.46 -6.90
N ILE A 170 -13.20 6.13 -7.06
CA ILE A 170 -13.28 7.31 -7.94
C ILE A 170 -12.34 8.40 -7.40
N GLU A 171 -12.33 8.67 -6.09
CA GLU A 171 -11.39 9.59 -5.45
C GLU A 171 -9.92 9.17 -5.68
N PHE A 172 -9.61 7.87 -5.59
CA PHE A 172 -8.27 7.36 -5.88
C PHE A 172 -7.83 7.70 -7.31
N THR A 173 -8.72 7.61 -8.30
CA THR A 173 -8.36 8.01 -9.68
C THR A 173 -8.03 9.49 -9.81
N GLN A 174 -8.55 10.35 -8.94
CA GLN A 174 -8.21 11.78 -8.91
C GLN A 174 -6.81 12.05 -8.31
N ARG A 175 -6.22 11.05 -7.64
CA ARG A 175 -4.85 11.12 -7.12
C ARG A 175 -3.80 10.80 -8.17
N ILE A 176 -4.21 10.34 -9.36
CA ILE A 176 -3.29 10.10 -10.47
C ILE A 176 -2.65 11.43 -10.88
N LYS A 177 -1.33 11.44 -10.98
CA LYS A 177 -0.58 12.65 -11.35
C LYS A 177 -1.01 13.17 -12.73
N PRO A 178 -0.89 14.47 -13.01
CA PRO A 178 -1.20 15.03 -14.33
C PRO A 178 -0.47 14.28 -15.45
N GLY A 179 -1.21 13.84 -16.47
CA GLY A 179 -0.67 13.03 -17.57
C GLY A 179 -0.48 11.54 -17.27
N GLY A 180 -0.76 11.12 -16.05
CA GLY A 180 -0.67 9.72 -15.63
C GLY A 180 -1.69 8.80 -16.30
N LEU A 181 -1.50 7.51 -16.12
CA LEU A 181 -2.25 6.44 -16.77
C LEU A 181 -3.11 5.69 -15.75
N LEU A 182 -4.38 5.51 -16.07
CA LEU A 182 -5.27 4.55 -15.42
C LEU A 182 -5.41 3.29 -16.28
N ILE A 183 -5.20 2.12 -15.69
CA ILE A 183 -5.50 0.82 -16.31
C ILE A 183 -6.57 0.16 -15.45
N HIS A 184 -7.71 -0.20 -16.03
CA HIS A 184 -8.73 -0.86 -15.23
C HIS A 184 -9.40 -2.02 -15.98
N LYS A 185 -9.94 -2.97 -15.22
CA LYS A 185 -10.73 -4.06 -15.76
C LYS A 185 -11.96 -3.47 -16.45
N GLN A 186 -12.35 -4.07 -17.57
CA GLN A 186 -13.60 -3.73 -18.26
C GLN A 186 -14.82 -3.98 -17.36
N GLU A 187 -15.89 -3.27 -17.64
CA GLU A 187 -17.19 -3.44 -16.97
C GLU A 187 -17.18 -3.16 -15.46
N LEU A 188 -16.16 -2.44 -14.92
CA LEU A 188 -16.23 -1.98 -13.54
C LEU A 188 -17.39 -1.00 -13.34
N ALA A 189 -18.11 -1.17 -12.24
CA ALA A 189 -19.19 -0.27 -11.87
C ALA A 189 -18.70 1.18 -11.84
N ARG A 190 -19.49 2.09 -12.39
CA ARG A 190 -19.21 3.53 -12.38
C ARG A 190 -17.84 3.94 -12.97
N SER A 191 -17.20 3.09 -13.79
CA SER A 191 -15.89 3.42 -14.40
C SER A 191 -15.93 4.67 -15.30
N LYS A 192 -17.10 5.10 -15.77
CA LYS A 192 -17.29 6.36 -16.51
C LYS A 192 -17.02 7.62 -15.65
N GLU A 193 -17.02 7.49 -14.34
CA GLU A 193 -16.72 8.56 -13.39
C GLU A 193 -15.22 8.68 -13.07
N PHE A 194 -14.39 7.73 -13.49
CA PHE A 194 -12.97 7.75 -13.28
C PHE A 194 -12.28 8.95 -13.93
N LYS A 195 -11.27 9.49 -13.27
CA LYS A 195 -10.50 10.66 -13.71
C LYS A 195 -9.03 10.27 -13.93
N ALA A 196 -8.56 10.39 -15.15
CA ALA A 196 -7.16 10.19 -15.50
C ALA A 196 -6.82 10.93 -16.79
N GLY A 197 -5.55 11.25 -17.00
CA GLY A 197 -5.07 11.85 -18.25
C GLY A 197 -5.17 10.88 -19.44
N LYS A 198 -4.91 9.59 -19.16
CA LYS A 198 -5.03 8.47 -20.11
C LYS A 198 -5.69 7.30 -19.42
N THR A 199 -6.52 6.56 -20.17
CA THR A 199 -7.19 5.36 -19.65
C THR A 199 -7.06 4.21 -20.62
N TRP A 200 -6.65 3.05 -20.11
CA TRP A 200 -6.67 1.78 -20.84
C TRP A 200 -7.55 0.79 -20.08
N THR A 201 -8.15 -0.12 -20.83
CA THR A 201 -8.96 -1.19 -20.25
C THR A 201 -8.41 -2.55 -20.66
N TYR A 202 -8.58 -3.54 -19.77
CA TYR A 202 -8.30 -4.93 -20.07
C TYR A 202 -9.49 -5.81 -19.69
N GLY A 203 -9.62 -6.96 -20.36
CA GLY A 203 -10.68 -7.92 -20.08
C GLY A 203 -10.39 -9.25 -20.76
N ALA A 204 -11.10 -10.30 -20.37
CA ALA A 204 -11.08 -11.56 -21.12
C ALA A 204 -11.75 -11.34 -22.50
N ARG A 205 -11.16 -11.93 -23.54
CA ARG A 205 -11.88 -12.04 -24.82
C ARG A 205 -13.19 -12.79 -24.56
N LYS A 206 -14.32 -12.17 -24.88
CA LYS A 206 -15.55 -12.93 -25.07
C LYS A 206 -15.30 -13.77 -26.33
N GLU A 207 -15.04 -15.05 -26.19
CA GLU A 207 -15.20 -15.97 -27.31
C GLU A 207 -16.65 -15.84 -27.70
N ASN A 208 -16.92 -15.32 -28.89
CA ASN A 208 -18.22 -15.46 -29.52
C ASN A 208 -18.42 -16.97 -29.63
N ALA A 209 -19.27 -17.52 -28.78
CA ALA A 209 -19.82 -18.83 -28.95
C ALA A 209 -20.78 -18.71 -30.19
N ASP A 210 -20.20 -18.65 -31.37
CA ASP A 210 -20.93 -18.91 -32.59
C ASP A 210 -21.13 -20.42 -32.63
N SER A 211 -22.38 -20.77 -32.36
CA SER A 211 -23.01 -22.08 -32.53
C SER A 211 -22.85 -22.64 -33.92
#